data_9da81ca872f0dbc5512d9635692a158f
#
_entry.id   9da81ca872f0dbc5512d9635692a158f
#
_cell.length_a   1.000
_cell.length_b   1.000
_cell.length_c   1.000
_cell.angle_alpha   90.00
_cell.angle_beta   90.00
_cell.angle_gamma   90.00
#
_symmetry.space_group_name_H-M   'P 1'
#
loop_
_entity.id
_entity.type
_entity.pdbx_description
1 polymer ?
#
loop_
_entity_poly.entity_id
_entity_poly.type
_entity_poly.pdbx_seq_one_letter_code
_entity_poly.pdbx_strand_id
1 'polypeptide(L)'
;DALPILYTIAQTEGCLVAGTGNRSEISMGYFTKWGDGGYDINPIGDLTVREVYEFLAYFNAPQSIRTKKPSAGLWEGQTDEGELGISYDEIDDYLLKGVATSAVKQRIDKSLKITQHKKKLIIYPD
;
A
#
# COMPACT_ATOMS: atom_id res chain seq x y z
N ASP A 1 -5.86 -15.10 7.69
CA ASP A 1 -5.83 -13.67 7.95
C ASP A 1 -4.87 -13.33 9.10
N ALA A 2 -3.79 -12.62 8.80
CA ALA A 2 -2.69 -12.44 9.77
C ALA A 2 -3.01 -11.40 10.88
N LEU A 3 -3.94 -10.47 10.66
CA LEU A 3 -4.16 -9.36 11.57
C LEU A 3 -4.57 -9.78 13.00
N PRO A 4 -5.57 -10.64 13.21
CA PRO A 4 -5.94 -11.10 14.56
C PRO A 4 -4.79 -11.81 15.27
N ILE A 5 -3.99 -12.58 14.52
CA ILE A 5 -2.82 -13.29 15.06
C ILE A 5 -1.75 -12.29 15.49
N LEU A 6 -1.43 -11.31 14.64
CA LEU A 6 -0.43 -10.28 14.94
C LEU A 6 -0.81 -9.45 16.16
N TYR A 7 -2.07 -9.00 16.27
CA TYR A 7 -2.53 -8.25 17.44
C TYR A 7 -2.54 -9.10 18.71
N THR A 8 -2.87 -10.39 18.63
CA THR A 8 -2.78 -11.30 19.77
C THR A 8 -1.34 -11.43 20.27
N ILE A 9 -0.38 -11.62 19.34
CA ILE A 9 1.03 -11.71 19.69
C ILE A 9 1.53 -10.38 20.26
N ALA A 10 1.24 -9.27 19.59
CA ALA A 10 1.65 -7.94 20.01
C ALA A 10 1.17 -7.62 21.43
N GLN A 11 -0.08 -7.92 21.74
CA GLN A 11 -0.64 -7.72 23.08
C GLN A 11 0.04 -8.60 24.13
N THR A 12 0.34 -9.85 23.79
CA THR A 12 1.04 -10.78 24.70
C THR A 12 2.46 -10.32 25.00
N GLU A 13 3.15 -9.79 23.98
CA GLU A 13 4.54 -9.33 24.07
C GLU A 13 4.68 -7.85 24.50
N GLY A 14 3.57 -7.13 24.72
CA GLY A 14 3.60 -5.70 25.03
C GLY A 14 4.12 -4.82 23.90
N CYS A 15 3.85 -5.22 22.65
CA CYS A 15 4.31 -4.56 21.42
C CYS A 15 3.17 -3.89 20.66
N LEU A 16 3.53 -3.02 19.70
CA LEU A 16 2.64 -2.44 18.71
C LEU A 16 2.75 -3.21 17.39
N VAL A 17 1.68 -3.20 16.61
CA VAL A 17 1.69 -3.73 15.24
C VAL A 17 2.15 -2.63 14.28
N ALA A 18 3.22 -2.88 13.53
CA ALA A 18 3.72 -1.99 12.50
C ALA A 18 3.13 -2.36 11.13
N GLY A 19 2.52 -1.39 10.46
CA GLY A 19 2.05 -1.49 9.08
C GLY A 19 3.19 -1.46 8.07
N THR A 20 2.95 -2.05 6.91
CA THR A 20 3.91 -2.16 5.80
C THR A 20 3.41 -1.56 4.49
N GLY A 21 2.18 -0.98 4.48
CA GLY A 21 1.61 -0.35 3.32
C GLY A 21 2.27 1.00 3.02
N ASN A 22 2.67 1.23 1.78
CA ASN A 22 3.24 2.50 1.34
C ASN A 22 2.14 3.49 0.91
N ARG A 23 2.52 4.76 0.68
CA ARG A 23 1.60 5.84 0.28
C ARG A 23 0.84 5.54 -1.02
N SER A 24 1.50 4.92 -2.00
CA SER A 24 0.89 4.61 -3.30
C SER A 24 -0.20 3.56 -3.15
N GLU A 25 0.07 2.48 -2.41
CA GLU A 25 -0.92 1.44 -2.07
C GLU A 25 -2.09 2.02 -1.27
N ILE A 26 -1.80 2.77 -0.21
CA ILE A 26 -2.83 3.41 0.62
C ILE A 26 -3.68 4.37 -0.22
N SER A 27 -3.07 5.17 -1.10
CA SER A 27 -3.77 6.10 -1.97
C SER A 27 -4.73 5.38 -2.91
N MET A 28 -4.31 4.28 -3.49
CA MET A 28 -5.14 3.45 -4.36
C MET A 28 -6.16 2.58 -3.60
N GLY A 29 -6.03 2.46 -2.27
CA GLY A 29 -6.79 1.52 -1.44
C GLY A 29 -6.44 0.07 -1.75
N TYR A 30 -5.23 -0.18 -2.20
CA TYR A 30 -4.69 -1.49 -2.51
C TYR A 30 -4.15 -2.15 -1.24
N PHE A 31 -5.07 -2.55 -0.40
CA PHE A 31 -4.84 -3.28 0.86
C PHE A 31 -6.15 -3.93 1.32
N THR A 32 -6.05 -4.92 2.20
CA THR A 32 -7.21 -5.53 2.87
C THR A 32 -7.53 -4.75 4.14
N LYS A 33 -8.75 -4.19 4.24
CA LYS A 33 -9.15 -3.26 5.32
C LYS A 33 -8.85 -3.77 6.73
N TRP A 34 -9.16 -5.04 6.99
CA TRP A 34 -8.97 -5.70 8.28
C TRP A 34 -7.86 -6.75 8.25
N GLY A 35 -7.00 -6.69 7.23
CA GLY A 35 -5.75 -7.42 7.11
C GLY A 35 -4.57 -6.47 7.24
N ASP A 36 -3.77 -6.34 6.21
CA ASP A 36 -2.60 -5.44 6.13
C ASP A 36 -2.95 -3.94 6.25
N GLY A 37 -4.23 -3.56 6.13
CA GLY A 37 -4.71 -2.21 6.42
C GLY A 37 -4.88 -1.88 7.90
N GLY A 38 -4.68 -2.86 8.81
CA GLY A 38 -4.79 -2.68 10.26
C GLY A 38 -3.41 -2.65 10.94
N TYR A 39 -3.09 -1.56 11.63
CA TYR A 39 -1.83 -1.36 12.35
C TYR A 39 -1.96 -0.23 13.37
N ASP A 40 -1.05 -0.20 14.35
CA ASP A 40 -0.95 0.90 15.32
C ASP A 40 -0.07 2.04 14.78
N ILE A 41 1.00 1.69 14.06
CA ILE A 41 1.91 2.64 13.41
C ILE A 41 2.20 2.18 11.98
N ASN A 42 2.49 3.11 11.08
CA ASN A 42 2.93 2.79 9.72
C ASN A 42 4.13 3.65 9.32
N PRO A 43 5.37 3.18 9.53
CA PRO A 43 6.58 3.96 9.31
C PRO A 43 6.81 4.39 7.86
N ILE A 44 6.25 3.68 6.89
CA ILE A 44 6.42 3.95 5.45
C ILE A 44 5.14 4.47 4.78
N GLY A 45 4.11 4.80 5.58
CA GLY A 45 2.80 5.22 5.07
C GLY A 45 2.82 6.51 4.24
N ASP A 46 3.82 7.36 4.42
CA ASP A 46 4.01 8.60 3.66
C ASP A 46 4.94 8.46 2.45
N LEU A 47 5.62 7.31 2.31
CA LEU A 47 6.56 7.05 1.22
C LEU A 47 5.84 6.42 0.03
N THR A 48 6.05 6.96 -1.17
CA THR A 48 5.63 6.33 -2.43
C THR A 48 6.45 5.06 -2.71
N VAL A 49 6.01 4.23 -3.65
CA VAL A 49 6.79 3.05 -4.08
C VAL A 49 8.19 3.45 -4.54
N ARG A 50 8.31 4.54 -5.31
CA ARG A 50 9.59 5.09 -5.77
C ARG A 50 10.51 5.41 -4.60
N GLU A 51 10.02 6.13 -3.60
CA GLU A 51 10.77 6.50 -2.40
C GLU A 51 11.16 5.27 -1.57
N VAL A 52 10.30 4.25 -1.47
CA VAL A 52 10.65 2.98 -0.83
C VAL A 52 11.83 2.31 -1.56
N TYR A 53 11.84 2.28 -2.90
CA TYR A 53 12.99 1.73 -3.64
C TYR A 53 14.27 2.56 -3.47
N GLU A 54 14.17 3.88 -3.35
CA GLU A 54 15.31 4.74 -3.02
C GLU A 54 15.87 4.41 -1.62
N PHE A 55 15.01 4.20 -0.63
CA PHE A 55 15.41 3.73 0.71
C PHE A 55 16.09 2.36 0.65
N LEU A 56 15.53 1.40 -0.09
CA LEU A 56 16.16 0.08 -0.28
C LEU A 56 17.55 0.20 -0.91
N ALA A 57 17.73 1.13 -1.85
CA ALA A 57 19.04 1.40 -2.44
C ALA A 57 20.01 2.02 -1.44
N TYR A 58 19.56 3.00 -0.66
CA TYR A 58 20.36 3.65 0.39
C TYR A 58 20.86 2.66 1.45
N PHE A 59 20.00 1.75 1.90
CA PHE A 59 20.36 0.72 2.88
C PHE A 59 21.08 -0.49 2.28
N ASN A 60 21.47 -0.46 1.01
CA ASN A 60 22.09 -1.58 0.31
C ASN A 60 21.33 -2.90 0.46
N ALA A 61 19.99 -2.84 0.40
CA ALA A 61 19.16 -4.03 0.44
C ALA A 61 19.57 -5.03 -0.66
N PRO A 62 19.41 -6.35 -0.43
CA PRO A 62 19.76 -7.37 -1.43
C PRO A 62 19.14 -7.11 -2.80
N GLN A 63 19.89 -7.39 -3.87
CA GLN A 63 19.44 -7.16 -5.25
C GLN A 63 18.10 -7.87 -5.54
N SER A 64 17.92 -9.07 -5.01
CA SER A 64 16.67 -9.83 -5.15
C SER A 64 15.43 -9.10 -4.61
N ILE A 65 15.60 -8.24 -3.60
CA ILE A 65 14.52 -7.39 -3.07
C ILE A 65 14.36 -6.14 -3.93
N ARG A 66 15.47 -5.48 -4.27
CA ARG A 66 15.47 -4.22 -5.03
C ARG A 66 14.94 -4.34 -6.46
N THR A 67 14.98 -5.56 -7.03
CA THR A 67 14.48 -5.82 -8.40
C THR A 67 13.18 -6.59 -8.45
N LYS A 68 12.65 -7.00 -7.29
CA LYS A 68 11.38 -7.71 -7.21
C LYS A 68 10.23 -6.75 -7.55
N LYS A 69 9.37 -7.15 -8.47
CA LYS A 69 8.13 -6.40 -8.75
C LYS A 69 7.18 -6.48 -7.56
N PRO A 70 6.52 -5.36 -7.20
CA PRO A 70 5.49 -5.36 -6.18
C PRO A 70 4.39 -6.38 -6.47
N SER A 71 4.08 -7.20 -5.47
CA SER A 71 3.04 -8.24 -5.58
C SER A 71 2.60 -8.69 -4.19
N ALA A 72 1.31 -8.89 -4.02
CA ALA A 72 0.74 -9.52 -2.82
C ALA A 72 1.09 -11.02 -2.71
N GLY A 73 1.53 -11.66 -3.82
CA GLY A 73 1.99 -13.05 -3.83
C GLY A 73 0.88 -14.08 -3.58
N LEU A 74 -0.37 -13.76 -3.92
CA LEU A 74 -1.52 -14.63 -3.68
C LEU A 74 -1.65 -15.75 -4.72
N TRP A 75 -1.10 -15.56 -5.91
CA TRP A 75 -1.02 -16.56 -6.97
C TRP A 75 0.19 -16.31 -7.86
N GLU A 76 0.54 -17.32 -8.67
CA GLU A 76 1.68 -17.23 -9.58
C GLU A 76 1.45 -16.17 -10.66
N GLY A 77 2.45 -15.31 -10.87
CA GLY A 77 2.41 -14.24 -11.88
C GLY A 77 1.61 -13.00 -11.48
N GLN A 78 1.05 -12.94 -10.25
CA GLN A 78 0.40 -11.75 -9.76
C GLN A 78 1.38 -10.58 -9.68
N THR A 79 0.95 -9.41 -10.14
CA THR A 79 1.62 -8.12 -9.89
C THR A 79 0.58 -7.07 -9.54
N ASP A 80 0.93 -6.16 -8.65
CA ASP A 80 0.04 -5.08 -8.23
C ASP A 80 -0.38 -4.20 -9.40
N GLU A 81 0.57 -3.83 -10.27
CA GLU A 81 0.30 -3.04 -11.47
C GLU A 81 -0.66 -3.74 -12.45
N GLY A 82 -0.56 -5.07 -12.55
CA GLY A 82 -1.49 -5.88 -13.36
C GLY A 82 -2.92 -5.79 -12.85
N GLU A 83 -3.13 -5.77 -11.53
CA GLU A 83 -4.45 -5.63 -10.91
C GLU A 83 -4.93 -4.17 -10.91
N LEU A 84 -4.06 -3.22 -10.63
CA LEU A 84 -4.37 -1.81 -10.63
C LEU A 84 -4.67 -1.28 -12.05
N GLY A 85 -4.06 -1.88 -13.09
CA GLY A 85 -4.21 -1.46 -14.48
C GLY A 85 -3.51 -0.13 -14.80
N ILE A 86 -2.62 0.32 -13.91
CA ILE A 86 -1.72 1.47 -14.06
C ILE A 86 -0.42 1.16 -13.32
N SER A 87 0.68 1.77 -13.74
CA SER A 87 1.99 1.58 -13.11
C SER A 87 2.13 2.39 -11.81
N TYR A 88 3.01 1.94 -10.92
CA TYR A 88 3.37 2.73 -9.76
C TYR A 88 4.08 4.03 -10.12
N ASP A 89 4.85 4.07 -11.21
CA ASP A 89 5.46 5.31 -11.70
C ASP A 89 4.41 6.37 -12.05
N GLU A 90 3.30 5.99 -12.68
CA GLU A 90 2.19 6.89 -13.00
C GLU A 90 1.45 7.36 -11.74
N ILE A 91 1.25 6.46 -10.76
CA ILE A 91 0.65 6.79 -9.47
C ILE A 91 1.54 7.79 -8.72
N ASP A 92 2.83 7.51 -8.64
CA ASP A 92 3.81 8.32 -7.90
C ASP A 92 4.01 9.71 -8.54
N ASP A 93 4.03 9.80 -9.87
CA ASP A 93 4.06 11.09 -10.56
C ASP A 93 2.81 11.94 -10.25
N TYR A 94 1.64 11.30 -10.16
CA TYR A 94 0.43 11.99 -9.73
C TYR A 94 0.50 12.44 -8.27
N LEU A 95 0.93 11.56 -7.37
CA LEU A 95 1.00 11.85 -5.93
C LEU A 95 2.06 12.89 -5.57
N LEU A 96 3.21 12.87 -6.25
CA LEU A 96 4.34 13.74 -5.94
C LEU A 96 4.30 15.07 -6.70
N LYS A 97 3.80 15.06 -7.94
CA LYS A 97 3.90 16.20 -8.86
C LYS A 97 2.55 16.70 -9.36
N GLY A 98 1.46 15.97 -9.11
CA GLY A 98 0.14 16.26 -9.68
C GLY A 98 0.05 16.01 -11.19
N VAL A 99 1.00 15.27 -11.77
CA VAL A 99 1.07 15.01 -13.21
C VAL A 99 0.49 13.65 -13.55
N ALA A 100 -0.53 13.63 -14.40
CA ALA A 100 -1.13 12.40 -14.91
C ALA A 100 -1.83 12.66 -16.24
N THR A 101 -1.92 11.62 -17.09
CA THR A 101 -2.85 11.64 -18.23
C THR A 101 -4.30 11.59 -17.74
N SER A 102 -5.26 12.02 -18.58
CA SER A 102 -6.67 11.96 -18.24
C SER A 102 -7.13 10.54 -17.88
N ALA A 103 -6.59 9.52 -18.56
CA ALA A 103 -6.92 8.11 -18.29
C ALA A 103 -6.40 7.66 -16.92
N VAL A 104 -5.16 7.98 -16.58
CA VAL A 104 -4.54 7.68 -15.28
C VAL A 104 -5.31 8.37 -14.16
N LYS A 105 -5.61 9.67 -14.32
CA LYS A 105 -6.38 10.41 -13.34
C LYS A 105 -7.75 9.79 -13.09
N GLN A 106 -8.50 9.45 -14.15
CA GLN A 106 -9.80 8.79 -14.02
C GLN A 106 -9.69 7.44 -13.29
N ARG A 107 -8.62 6.68 -13.54
CA ARG A 107 -8.37 5.40 -12.86
C ARG A 107 -8.11 5.60 -11.38
N ILE A 108 -7.27 6.57 -11.02
CA ILE A 108 -6.98 6.94 -9.63
C ILE A 108 -8.25 7.41 -8.93
N ASP A 109 -8.99 8.35 -9.51
CA ASP A 109 -10.24 8.89 -8.93
C ASP A 109 -11.28 7.79 -8.71
N LYS A 110 -11.40 6.85 -9.66
CA LYS A 110 -12.27 5.67 -9.51
C LYS A 110 -11.84 4.79 -8.34
N SER A 111 -10.55 4.48 -8.21
CA SER A 111 -10.02 3.68 -7.09
C SER A 111 -10.25 4.38 -5.75
N LEU A 112 -9.96 5.67 -5.65
CA LEU A 112 -10.21 6.49 -4.46
C LEU A 112 -11.68 6.42 -4.03
N LYS A 113 -12.61 6.56 -4.97
CA LYS A 113 -14.05 6.51 -4.70
C LYS A 113 -14.50 5.14 -4.20
N ILE A 114 -14.09 4.07 -4.87
CA ILE A 114 -14.49 2.69 -4.53
C ILE A 114 -13.91 2.27 -3.18
N THR A 115 -12.66 2.64 -2.89
CA THR A 115 -11.93 2.22 -1.70
C THR A 115 -12.07 3.17 -0.51
N GLN A 116 -12.86 4.24 -0.64
CA GLN A 116 -13.04 5.24 0.43
C GLN A 116 -13.46 4.61 1.77
N HIS A 117 -14.31 3.57 1.73
CA HIS A 117 -14.74 2.84 2.93
C HIS A 117 -13.59 2.16 3.68
N LYS A 118 -12.49 1.83 2.98
CA LYS A 118 -11.31 1.20 3.61
C LYS A 118 -10.52 2.18 4.47
N LYS A 119 -10.59 3.46 4.17
CA LYS A 119 -9.87 4.54 4.87
C LYS A 119 -10.62 5.08 6.09
N LYS A 120 -11.87 4.66 6.28
CA LYS A 120 -12.70 5.00 7.44
C LYS A 120 -12.76 3.80 8.39
N LEU A 121 -12.43 4.02 9.67
CA LEU A 121 -12.51 2.97 10.68
C LEU A 121 -13.94 2.48 10.90
N ILE A 122 -14.88 3.40 11.00
CA ILE A 122 -16.30 3.12 11.26
C ILE A 122 -17.14 3.98 10.32
N ILE A 123 -18.19 3.37 9.75
CA ILE A 123 -19.23 4.08 9.01
C ILE A 123 -20.49 4.02 9.88
N TYR A 124 -20.95 5.18 10.32
CA TYR A 124 -22.24 5.28 10.99
C TYR A 124 -23.32 5.53 9.93
N PRO A 125 -24.48 4.88 10.01
CA PRO A 125 -25.64 5.28 9.20
C PRO A 125 -26.07 6.70 9.60
N ASP A 126 -26.48 7.48 8.61
CA ASP A 126 -27.06 8.80 8.82
C ASP A 126 -28.44 8.69 9.48
#